data_d48e8f281e4ea7b77162d1048d6e6846
#
_entry.id   d48e8f281e4ea7b77162d1048d6e6846
#
_cell.length_a   1.000
_cell.length_b   1.000
_cell.length_c   1.000
_cell.angle_alpha   90.00
_cell.angle_beta   90.00
_cell.angle_gamma   90.00
#
_symmetry.space_group_name_H-M   'P 1'
#
loop_
_entity.id
_entity.type
_entity.pdbx_description
1 polymer ?
#
loop_
_entity_poly.entity_id
_entity_poly.type
_entity_poly.pdbx_seq_one_letter_code
_entity_poly.pdbx_strand_id
1 'polypeptide(L)'
;MRRSGTSNRSSRRPNQISKQRPDVDVGAADLLDAAATPGEITEEGLRSDVNVGFQYISFWLGGRGAAGIDNLMEDAATAEISRSQIWQWIRHGKVTRERVREVLDEEMAKIHADVGDEVWEKGRPEETRAVFERVALGEDFPEFLTLPAYEKLD
;
A
#
# COMPACT_ATOMS: atom_id res chain seq x y z
N MET A 1 -53.56 -9.77 20.19
CA MET A 1 -52.09 -9.91 20.04
C MET A 1 -51.58 -8.74 19.21
N ARG A 2 -51.07 -7.69 19.86
CA ARG A 2 -50.54 -6.49 19.18
C ARG A 2 -49.03 -6.66 19.05
N ARG A 3 -48.52 -6.69 17.81
CA ARG A 3 -47.07 -6.66 17.56
C ARG A 3 -46.57 -5.24 17.73
N SER A 4 -45.75 -5.04 18.72
CA SER A 4 -44.98 -3.80 18.92
C SER A 4 -43.88 -3.72 17.89
N GLY A 5 -44.04 -2.85 16.91
CA GLY A 5 -42.97 -2.49 15.99
C GLY A 5 -41.98 -1.59 16.68
N THR A 6 -40.78 -2.08 16.99
CA THR A 6 -39.68 -1.28 17.37
C THR A 6 -39.16 -0.52 16.16
N SER A 7 -39.49 0.79 16.08
CA SER A 7 -38.92 1.67 15.08
C SER A 7 -37.44 1.86 15.41
N ASN A 8 -36.59 1.30 14.55
CA ASN A 8 -35.15 1.57 14.57
C ASN A 8 -34.94 3.02 14.13
N ARG A 9 -34.95 3.97 15.07
CA ARG A 9 -34.47 5.33 14.84
C ARG A 9 -32.97 5.28 14.73
N SER A 10 -32.47 5.13 13.50
CA SER A 10 -31.08 5.46 13.21
C SER A 10 -30.86 6.91 13.69
N SER A 11 -30.03 7.10 14.68
CA SER A 11 -29.63 8.42 15.15
C SER A 11 -28.86 9.10 14.00
N ARG A 12 -29.55 9.83 13.13
CA ARG A 12 -28.92 10.68 12.14
C ARG A 12 -28.05 11.68 12.90
N ARG A 13 -26.75 11.57 12.75
CA ARG A 13 -25.84 12.61 13.24
C ARG A 13 -26.27 13.94 12.65
N PRO A 14 -26.26 15.03 13.40
CA PRO A 14 -26.61 16.35 12.89
C PRO A 14 -25.75 16.67 11.66
N ASN A 15 -26.36 17.30 10.66
CA ASN A 15 -25.62 17.79 9.50
C ASN A 15 -24.53 18.78 9.96
N GLN A 16 -23.30 18.60 9.45
CA GLN A 16 -22.14 19.40 9.82
C GLN A 16 -21.81 20.50 8.80
N ILE A 17 -22.62 20.65 7.72
CA ILE A 17 -22.33 21.60 6.61
C ILE A 17 -22.16 23.05 7.09
N SER A 18 -22.98 23.49 8.05
CA SER A 18 -22.90 24.84 8.59
C SER A 18 -21.86 25.00 9.71
N LYS A 19 -21.19 23.93 10.10
CA LYS A 19 -20.24 23.93 11.20
C LYS A 19 -18.91 24.47 10.71
N GLN A 20 -18.60 25.67 11.08
CA GLN A 20 -17.26 26.23 10.92
C GLN A 20 -16.35 25.74 12.03
N ARG A 21 -15.06 25.67 11.75
CA ARG A 21 -14.02 25.23 12.70
C ARG A 21 -13.08 26.42 13.00
N PRO A 22 -13.58 27.45 13.72
CA PRO A 22 -12.75 28.61 14.08
C PRO A 22 -11.64 28.24 15.09
N ASP A 23 -11.71 27.05 15.65
CA ASP A 23 -10.71 26.44 16.52
C ASP A 23 -9.51 25.84 15.77
N VAL A 24 -9.59 25.73 14.44
CA VAL A 24 -8.51 25.22 13.60
C VAL A 24 -7.73 26.38 13.00
N ASP A 25 -6.51 26.54 13.47
CA ASP A 25 -5.54 27.51 12.94
C ASP A 25 -4.26 26.71 12.55
N VAL A 26 -4.07 26.49 11.27
CA VAL A 26 -2.96 25.69 10.73
C VAL A 26 -2.12 26.61 9.83
N GLY A 27 -0.92 26.92 10.30
CA GLY A 27 0.05 27.71 9.55
C GLY A 27 1.02 26.84 8.72
N ALA A 28 1.85 27.51 7.94
CA ALA A 28 2.86 26.83 7.13
C ALA A 28 3.86 26.03 7.99
N ALA A 29 4.19 26.50 9.20
CA ALA A 29 5.09 25.79 10.11
C ALA A 29 4.51 24.43 10.53
N ASP A 30 3.21 24.36 10.82
CA ASP A 30 2.53 23.11 11.22
C ASP A 30 2.53 22.09 10.07
N LEU A 31 2.37 22.56 8.82
CA LEU A 31 2.38 21.69 7.65
C LEU A 31 3.79 21.19 7.28
N LEU A 32 4.83 21.92 7.65
CA LEU A 32 6.23 21.55 7.39
C LEU A 32 6.84 20.69 8.50
N ASP A 33 6.18 20.62 9.66
CA ASP A 33 6.64 19.79 10.77
C ASP A 33 6.18 18.32 10.62
N ALA A 34 6.85 17.60 9.72
CA ALA A 34 6.58 16.17 9.51
C ALA A 34 6.82 15.33 10.79
N ALA A 35 7.67 15.80 11.70
CA ALA A 35 7.97 15.10 12.96
C ALA A 35 6.83 15.19 13.98
N ALA A 36 5.92 16.15 13.84
CA ALA A 36 4.75 16.28 14.71
C ALA A 36 3.69 15.18 14.44
N THR A 37 3.75 14.51 13.28
CA THR A 37 2.83 13.41 12.97
C THR A 37 3.30 12.15 13.70
N PRO A 38 2.52 11.63 14.67
CA PRO A 38 2.89 10.42 15.38
C PRO A 38 2.82 9.21 14.46
N GLY A 39 3.74 8.26 14.65
CA GLY A 39 3.76 7.00 13.91
C GLY A 39 4.97 6.17 14.29
N GLU A 40 4.85 4.88 14.06
CA GLU A 40 5.93 3.91 14.25
C GLU A 40 6.08 3.07 12.98
N ILE A 41 7.32 2.73 12.64
CA ILE A 41 7.60 1.75 11.60
C ILE A 41 7.50 0.38 12.27
N THR A 42 6.42 -0.34 11.96
CA THR A 42 6.15 -1.66 12.52
C THR A 42 6.49 -2.76 11.52
N GLU A 43 6.73 -3.96 12.03
CA GLU A 43 6.90 -5.15 11.18
C GLU A 43 5.65 -5.43 10.33
N GLU A 44 4.46 -5.22 10.90
CA GLU A 44 3.19 -5.37 10.18
C GLU A 44 3.05 -4.35 9.04
N GLY A 45 3.43 -3.10 9.28
CA GLY A 45 3.46 -2.05 8.25
C GLY A 45 4.43 -2.39 7.12
N LEU A 46 5.63 -2.87 7.46
CA LEU A 46 6.60 -3.31 6.46
C LEU A 46 6.06 -4.46 5.60
N ARG A 47 5.43 -5.47 6.23
CA ARG A 47 4.81 -6.59 5.53
C ARG A 47 3.68 -6.16 4.62
N SER A 48 2.84 -5.26 5.10
CA SER A 48 1.74 -4.70 4.30
C SER A 48 2.26 -3.97 3.06
N ASP A 49 3.27 -3.12 3.21
CA ASP A 49 3.88 -2.39 2.10
C ASP A 49 4.53 -3.34 1.07
N VAL A 50 5.24 -4.37 1.53
CA VAL A 50 5.83 -5.39 0.64
C VAL A 50 4.74 -6.16 -0.08
N ASN A 51 3.71 -6.62 0.63
CA ASN A 51 2.59 -7.38 0.09
C ASN A 51 1.86 -6.60 -0.99
N VAL A 52 1.42 -5.37 -0.67
CA VAL A 52 0.69 -4.49 -1.61
C VAL A 52 1.55 -4.15 -2.82
N GLY A 53 2.81 -3.75 -2.60
CA GLY A 53 3.71 -3.38 -3.69
C GLY A 53 3.98 -4.54 -4.64
N PHE A 54 4.25 -5.73 -4.13
CA PHE A 54 4.47 -6.93 -4.94
C PHE A 54 3.21 -7.35 -5.71
N GLN A 55 2.08 -7.49 -5.03
CA GLN A 55 0.84 -7.91 -5.68
C GLN A 55 0.38 -6.91 -6.74
N TYR A 56 0.46 -5.61 -6.45
CA TYR A 56 0.08 -4.60 -7.44
C TYR A 56 0.92 -4.70 -8.72
N ILE A 57 2.25 -4.81 -8.61
CA ILE A 57 3.14 -4.98 -9.76
C ILE A 57 2.77 -6.25 -10.55
N SER A 58 2.49 -7.36 -9.85
CA SER A 58 2.03 -8.62 -10.46
C SER A 58 0.74 -8.43 -11.28
N PHE A 59 -0.27 -7.75 -10.71
CA PHE A 59 -1.52 -7.44 -11.42
C PHE A 59 -1.27 -6.51 -12.61
N TRP A 60 -0.40 -5.53 -12.44
CA TRP A 60 -0.09 -4.57 -13.49
C TRP A 60 0.64 -5.23 -14.68
N LEU A 61 1.62 -6.09 -14.43
CA LEU A 61 2.29 -6.91 -15.46
C LEU A 61 1.31 -7.87 -16.15
N GLY A 62 0.24 -8.27 -15.46
CA GLY A 62 -0.89 -9.01 -16.01
C GLY A 62 -1.92 -8.15 -16.75
N GLY A 63 -1.64 -6.86 -16.99
CA GLY A 63 -2.50 -5.93 -17.74
C GLY A 63 -3.65 -5.32 -16.94
N ARG A 64 -3.56 -5.28 -15.60
CA ARG A 64 -4.61 -4.73 -14.73
C ARG A 64 -4.06 -3.55 -13.92
N GLY A 65 -4.68 -2.37 -14.07
CA GLY A 65 -4.30 -1.15 -13.34
C GLY A 65 -4.97 -0.97 -11.98
N ALA A 66 -5.88 -1.86 -11.59
CA ALA A 66 -6.51 -1.91 -10.29
C ALA A 66 -6.55 -3.36 -9.79
N ALA A 67 -6.20 -3.56 -8.53
CA ALA A 67 -6.03 -4.87 -7.93
C ALA A 67 -6.84 -5.03 -6.65
N GLY A 68 -7.57 -6.15 -6.52
CA GLY A 68 -8.20 -6.53 -5.26
C GLY A 68 -7.17 -7.22 -4.37
N ILE A 69 -6.67 -6.53 -3.37
CA ILE A 69 -5.68 -7.02 -2.42
C ILE A 69 -6.27 -6.90 -1.02
N ASP A 70 -6.27 -7.99 -0.25
CA ASP A 70 -6.79 -8.04 1.13
C ASP A 70 -8.20 -7.40 1.31
N ASN A 71 -9.10 -7.66 0.35
CA ASN A 71 -10.45 -7.10 0.26
C ASN A 71 -10.52 -5.57 0.04
N LEU A 72 -9.43 -4.95 -0.33
CA LEU A 72 -9.36 -3.54 -0.73
C LEU A 72 -9.10 -3.44 -2.23
N MET A 73 -9.58 -2.37 -2.85
CA MET A 73 -9.28 -2.08 -4.25
C MET A 73 -8.10 -1.12 -4.29
N GLU A 74 -6.93 -1.68 -4.61
CA GLU A 74 -5.68 -0.95 -4.67
C GLU A 74 -5.38 -0.46 -6.09
N ASP A 75 -4.82 0.72 -6.18
CA ASP A 75 -4.39 1.33 -7.43
C ASP A 75 -2.88 1.65 -7.44
N ALA A 76 -2.42 2.31 -8.50
CA ALA A 76 -1.01 2.71 -8.61
C ALA A 76 -0.56 3.62 -7.45
N ALA A 77 -1.44 4.47 -6.93
CA ALA A 77 -1.07 5.39 -5.87
C ALA A 77 -0.71 4.65 -4.58
N THR A 78 -1.47 3.62 -4.21
CA THR A 78 -1.16 2.80 -3.03
C THR A 78 0.18 2.09 -3.18
N ALA A 79 0.46 1.50 -4.34
CA ALA A 79 1.74 0.83 -4.60
C ALA A 79 2.91 1.83 -4.63
N GLU A 80 2.70 3.04 -5.14
CA GLU A 80 3.70 4.12 -5.10
C GLU A 80 4.00 4.56 -3.66
N ILE A 81 2.98 4.65 -2.80
CA ILE A 81 3.16 4.96 -1.39
C ILE A 81 3.98 3.85 -0.72
N SER A 82 3.59 2.59 -0.89
CA SER A 82 4.24 1.43 -0.27
C SER A 82 5.72 1.32 -0.65
N ARG A 83 6.06 1.38 -1.95
CA ARG A 83 7.45 1.33 -2.38
C ARG A 83 8.27 2.52 -1.89
N SER A 84 7.64 3.71 -1.83
CA SER A 84 8.29 4.94 -1.39
C SER A 84 8.62 4.91 0.11
N GLN A 85 7.72 4.36 0.92
CA GLN A 85 7.94 4.18 2.35
C GLN A 85 9.12 3.23 2.59
N ILE A 86 9.13 2.05 1.94
CA ILE A 86 10.23 1.09 2.04
C ILE A 86 11.56 1.73 1.65
N TRP A 87 11.61 2.41 0.50
CA TRP A 87 12.82 3.07 0.00
C TRP A 87 13.33 4.12 0.99
N GLN A 88 12.42 4.95 1.52
CA GLN A 88 12.74 5.99 2.50
C GLN A 88 13.22 5.38 3.82
N TRP A 89 12.59 4.32 4.32
CA TRP A 89 13.01 3.64 5.54
C TRP A 89 14.41 3.06 5.43
N ILE A 90 14.74 2.49 4.26
CA ILE A 90 16.09 2.01 3.98
C ILE A 90 17.09 3.18 3.96
N ARG A 91 16.78 4.25 3.24
CA ARG A 91 17.64 5.44 3.12
C ARG A 91 17.94 6.07 4.48
N HIS A 92 16.99 6.04 5.40
CA HIS A 92 17.14 6.57 6.75
C HIS A 92 17.60 5.51 7.78
N GLY A 93 18.02 4.34 7.34
CA GLY A 93 18.55 3.27 8.21
C GLY A 93 17.53 2.71 9.21
N LYS A 94 16.24 2.83 8.92
CA LYS A 94 15.16 2.30 9.77
C LYS A 94 14.90 0.83 9.52
N VAL A 95 15.11 0.39 8.27
CA VAL A 95 15.00 -1.00 7.82
C VAL A 95 16.19 -1.30 6.91
N THR A 96 16.69 -2.53 6.89
CA THR A 96 17.77 -2.93 5.97
C THR A 96 17.20 -3.54 4.70
N ARG A 97 17.96 -3.48 3.59
CA ARG A 97 17.59 -4.16 2.33
C ARG A 97 17.44 -5.67 2.51
N GLU A 98 18.31 -6.25 3.33
CA GLU A 98 18.28 -7.69 3.66
C GLU A 98 16.96 -8.04 4.34
N ARG A 99 16.51 -7.24 5.33
CA ARG A 99 15.24 -7.47 6.01
C ARG A 99 14.06 -7.37 5.05
N VAL A 100 14.06 -6.38 4.15
CA VAL A 100 12.99 -6.27 3.13
C VAL A 100 12.95 -7.49 2.22
N ARG A 101 14.12 -8.03 1.80
CA ARG A 101 14.17 -9.26 0.98
C ARG A 101 13.66 -10.48 1.72
N GLU A 102 14.00 -10.64 3.00
CA GLU A 102 13.44 -11.71 3.84
C GLU A 102 11.91 -11.63 3.90
N VAL A 103 11.37 -10.43 4.17
CA VAL A 103 9.92 -10.20 4.19
C VAL A 103 9.31 -10.47 2.83
N LEU A 104 9.96 -10.05 1.74
CA LEU A 104 9.50 -10.31 0.37
C LEU A 104 9.42 -11.83 0.09
N ASP A 105 10.44 -12.60 0.47
CA ASP A 105 10.45 -14.06 0.30
C ASP A 105 9.29 -14.70 1.08
N GLU A 106 9.05 -14.26 2.32
CA GLU A 106 7.96 -14.74 3.16
C GLU A 106 6.57 -14.40 2.59
N GLU A 107 6.36 -13.14 2.15
CA GLU A 107 5.10 -12.72 1.54
C GLU A 107 4.86 -13.37 0.17
N MET A 108 5.89 -13.53 -0.65
CA MET A 108 5.79 -14.28 -1.92
C MET A 108 5.32 -15.72 -1.69
N ALA A 109 5.90 -16.41 -0.71
CA ALA A 109 5.51 -17.79 -0.37
C ALA A 109 4.04 -17.85 0.11
N LYS A 110 3.61 -16.88 0.92
CA LYS A 110 2.23 -16.76 1.40
C LYS A 110 1.26 -16.49 0.25
N ILE A 111 1.55 -15.51 -0.61
CA ILE A 111 0.72 -15.17 -1.76
C ILE A 111 0.59 -16.40 -2.69
N HIS A 112 1.70 -17.10 -2.98
CA HIS A 112 1.68 -18.30 -3.81
C HIS A 112 0.77 -19.39 -3.22
N ALA A 113 0.87 -19.63 -1.90
CA ALA A 113 0.01 -20.59 -1.22
C ALA A 113 -1.48 -20.22 -1.28
N ASP A 114 -1.80 -18.93 -1.21
CA ASP A 114 -3.17 -18.42 -1.22
C ASP A 114 -3.80 -18.44 -2.63
N VAL A 115 -3.04 -18.12 -3.68
CA VAL A 115 -3.56 -18.01 -5.06
C VAL A 115 -3.41 -19.29 -5.88
N GLY A 116 -2.49 -20.18 -5.52
CA GLY A 116 -2.16 -21.41 -6.23
C GLY A 116 -1.31 -21.21 -7.48
N ASP A 117 -0.74 -22.31 -7.99
CA ASP A 117 0.28 -22.29 -9.05
C ASP A 117 -0.17 -21.57 -10.33
N GLU A 118 -1.38 -21.81 -10.80
CA GLU A 118 -1.87 -21.22 -12.06
C GLU A 118 -1.95 -19.68 -12.01
N VAL A 119 -2.43 -19.13 -10.91
CA VAL A 119 -2.56 -17.67 -10.74
C VAL A 119 -1.19 -17.07 -10.47
N TRP A 120 -0.37 -17.76 -9.69
CA TRP A 120 1.01 -17.38 -9.38
C TRP A 120 1.85 -17.20 -10.65
N GLU A 121 1.86 -18.20 -11.53
CA GLU A 121 2.63 -18.15 -12.78
C GLU A 121 2.14 -17.03 -13.72
N LYS A 122 0.82 -16.82 -13.80
CA LYS A 122 0.26 -15.69 -14.57
C LYS A 122 0.68 -14.33 -14.02
N GLY A 123 1.00 -14.26 -12.75
CA GLY A 123 1.50 -13.06 -12.08
C GLY A 123 2.96 -12.75 -12.38
N ARG A 124 3.69 -13.59 -13.15
CA ARG A 124 5.09 -13.41 -13.55
C ARG A 124 5.99 -13.11 -12.34
N PRO A 125 6.06 -14.04 -11.36
CA PRO A 125 6.63 -13.74 -10.03
C PRO A 125 8.09 -13.27 -10.06
N GLU A 126 8.93 -13.85 -10.92
CA GLU A 126 10.33 -13.46 -11.04
C GLU A 126 10.50 -12.04 -11.59
N GLU A 127 9.71 -11.68 -12.58
CA GLU A 127 9.75 -10.33 -13.16
C GLU A 127 9.14 -9.30 -12.21
N THR A 128 8.06 -9.69 -11.53
CA THR A 128 7.44 -8.90 -10.47
C THR A 128 8.43 -8.60 -9.37
N ARG A 129 9.16 -9.62 -8.90
CA ARG A 129 10.23 -9.48 -7.93
C ARG A 129 11.31 -8.51 -8.41
N ALA A 130 11.79 -8.70 -9.64
CA ALA A 130 12.84 -7.86 -10.19
C ALA A 130 12.42 -6.37 -10.28
N VAL A 131 11.17 -6.10 -10.69
CA VAL A 131 10.62 -4.74 -10.71
C VAL A 131 10.49 -4.20 -9.29
N PHE A 132 9.92 -4.97 -8.36
CA PHE A 132 9.77 -4.56 -6.97
C PHE A 132 11.12 -4.19 -6.34
N GLU A 133 12.13 -5.06 -6.47
CA GLU A 133 13.47 -4.79 -5.93
C GLU A 133 14.09 -3.53 -6.56
N ARG A 134 13.90 -3.32 -7.86
CA ARG A 134 14.40 -2.12 -8.53
C ARG A 134 13.77 -0.84 -7.99
N VAL A 135 12.45 -0.83 -7.75
CA VAL A 135 11.73 0.39 -7.38
C VAL A 135 11.70 0.67 -5.87
N ALA A 136 11.86 -0.36 -5.04
CA ALA A 136 11.81 -0.25 -3.57
C ALA A 136 13.19 -0.34 -2.90
N LEU A 137 14.14 -1.09 -3.49
CA LEU A 137 15.45 -1.36 -2.90
C LEU A 137 16.62 -0.70 -3.65
N GLY A 138 16.36 -0.16 -4.86
CA GLY A 138 17.39 0.48 -5.69
C GLY A 138 18.03 1.69 -5.02
N GLU A 139 19.25 2.03 -5.45
CA GLU A 139 19.91 3.29 -5.06
C GLU A 139 19.17 4.50 -5.65
N ASP A 140 18.78 4.39 -6.93
CA ASP A 140 17.99 5.38 -7.62
C ASP A 140 16.50 5.18 -7.30
N PHE A 141 15.78 6.29 -7.21
CA PHE A 141 14.33 6.29 -7.04
C PHE A 141 13.66 6.64 -8.36
N PRO A 142 13.14 5.65 -9.13
CA PRO A 142 12.42 5.93 -10.36
C PRO A 142 11.20 6.81 -10.10
N GLU A 143 10.92 7.75 -11.00
CA GLU A 143 9.80 8.68 -10.85
C GLU A 143 8.47 7.96 -10.64
N PHE A 144 8.24 6.88 -11.42
CA PHE A 144 7.08 6.00 -11.26
C PHE A 144 7.51 4.52 -11.32
N LEU A 145 6.86 3.68 -10.51
CA LEU A 145 7.09 2.23 -10.51
C LEU A 145 6.76 1.58 -11.87
N THR A 146 5.83 2.18 -12.60
CA THR A 146 5.42 1.68 -13.92
C THR A 146 6.47 1.90 -15.00
N LEU A 147 7.39 2.85 -14.86
CA LEU A 147 8.45 3.08 -15.85
C LEU A 147 9.34 1.85 -16.05
N PRO A 148 9.98 1.28 -15.02
CA PRO A 148 10.71 0.02 -15.18
C PRO A 148 9.82 -1.19 -15.45
N ALA A 149 8.55 -1.15 -15.06
CA ALA A 149 7.61 -2.23 -15.33
C ALA A 149 7.22 -2.30 -16.81
N TYR A 150 7.14 -1.16 -17.52
CA TYR A 150 6.90 -1.13 -18.98
C TYR A 150 7.97 -1.89 -19.75
N GLU A 151 9.22 -1.90 -19.29
CA GLU A 151 10.31 -2.65 -19.92
C GLU A 151 10.07 -4.18 -19.91
N LYS A 152 9.07 -4.65 -19.18
CA LYS A 152 8.71 -6.07 -19.03
C LYS A 152 7.42 -6.47 -19.74
N LEU A 153 6.77 -5.55 -20.44
CA LEU A 153 5.49 -5.84 -21.13
C LEU A 153 5.67 -6.48 -22.53
N ASP A 154 6.87 -6.48 -23.09
CA ASP A 154 7.20 -7.01 -24.42
C ASP A 154 7.47 -8.51 -24.42
#